data_56c2a20c41b76b97d65383a52ade12e6
#
_entry.id   56c2a20c41b76b97d65383a52ade12e6
#
_cell.length_a   1.000
_cell.length_b   1.000
_cell.length_c   1.000
_cell.angle_alpha   90.00
_cell.angle_beta   90.00
_cell.angle_gamma   90.00
#
_symmetry.space_group_name_H-M   'P 1'
#
loop_
_entity.id
_entity.type
_entity.pdbx_description
1 polymer ?
#
loop_
_entity_poly.entity_id
_entity_poly.type
_entity_poly.pdbx_seq_one_letter_code
_entity_poly.pdbx_strand_id
1 'polypeptide(L)'
;ALIRFQDLKKKGFISNQELDKANSEFLVAKAQADLYSVKLQQTKIRAPFSGYIQNRFLDSGTVISPGLPILEIIDSTVAEAHVSVPSYIIESLVEGNSYNFLFDEKIFPATLKRFTKMSNQGSDNRLSIFEFNTFINPGSIAYLQLDQEKSTRGAWVPLKSLSQGTQ
;
A
#
# COMPACT_ATOMS: atom_id res chain seq x y z
N ALA A 1 24.89 -18.58 -35.94
CA ALA A 1 24.39 -19.15 -37.22
C ALA A 1 23.77 -18.05 -38.08
N LEU A 2 22.80 -17.27 -37.66
CA LEU A 2 22.08 -16.26 -38.50
C LEU A 2 23.00 -15.23 -39.18
N ILE A 3 23.97 -14.66 -38.46
CA ILE A 3 24.93 -13.68 -38.98
C ILE A 3 25.65 -14.26 -40.21
N ARG A 4 26.04 -15.52 -40.16
CA ARG A 4 26.69 -16.19 -41.30
C ARG A 4 25.77 -16.32 -42.51
N PHE A 5 24.48 -16.61 -42.33
CA PHE A 5 23.49 -16.65 -43.39
C PHE A 5 23.26 -15.27 -44.01
N GLN A 6 23.23 -14.22 -43.23
CA GLN A 6 23.12 -12.84 -43.69
C GLN A 6 24.33 -12.44 -44.58
N ASP A 7 25.54 -12.82 -44.21
CA ASP A 7 26.76 -12.56 -44.99
C ASP A 7 26.78 -13.36 -46.29
N LEU A 8 26.36 -14.63 -46.25
CA LEU A 8 26.24 -15.45 -47.46
C LEU A 8 25.19 -14.90 -48.42
N LYS A 9 24.08 -14.35 -47.92
CA LYS A 9 23.08 -13.69 -48.73
C LYS A 9 23.61 -12.43 -49.40
N LYS A 10 24.34 -11.58 -48.70
CA LYS A 10 24.99 -10.39 -49.27
C LYS A 10 25.94 -10.75 -50.40
N LYS A 11 26.57 -11.91 -50.34
CA LYS A 11 27.47 -12.44 -51.36
C LYS A 11 26.75 -13.20 -52.49
N GLY A 12 25.41 -13.32 -52.43
CA GLY A 12 24.63 -14.01 -53.47
C GLY A 12 24.68 -15.54 -53.40
N PHE A 13 25.19 -16.14 -52.30
CA PHE A 13 25.41 -17.58 -52.19
C PHE A 13 24.19 -18.35 -51.70
N ILE A 14 23.16 -17.66 -51.15
CA ILE A 14 21.93 -18.29 -50.69
C ILE A 14 20.69 -17.57 -51.21
N SER A 15 19.58 -18.30 -51.27
CA SER A 15 18.28 -17.78 -51.67
C SER A 15 17.61 -16.96 -50.55
N ASN A 16 16.59 -16.16 -50.89
CA ASN A 16 15.75 -15.49 -49.90
C ASN A 16 15.07 -16.50 -48.98
N GLN A 17 14.59 -17.61 -49.53
CA GLN A 17 13.89 -18.65 -48.81
C GLN A 17 14.78 -19.29 -47.73
N GLU A 18 16.07 -19.54 -48.01
CA GLU A 18 17.05 -20.09 -47.06
C GLU A 18 17.34 -19.08 -45.94
N LEU A 19 17.44 -17.79 -46.27
CA LEU A 19 17.61 -16.76 -45.24
C LEU A 19 16.37 -16.62 -44.35
N ASP A 20 15.16 -16.65 -44.93
CA ASP A 20 13.89 -16.58 -44.19
C ASP A 20 13.71 -17.78 -43.29
N LYS A 21 14.09 -18.98 -43.75
CA LYS A 21 14.11 -20.19 -42.91
C LYS A 21 15.06 -20.03 -41.73
N ALA A 22 16.29 -19.59 -41.96
CA ALA A 22 17.27 -19.35 -40.92
C ALA A 22 16.83 -18.28 -39.91
N ASN A 23 16.15 -17.25 -40.38
CA ASN A 23 15.56 -16.21 -39.54
C ASN A 23 14.44 -16.82 -38.64
N SER A 24 13.55 -17.62 -39.22
CA SER A 24 12.45 -18.26 -38.49
C SER A 24 12.97 -19.20 -37.39
N GLU A 25 13.96 -20.05 -37.76
CA GLU A 25 14.61 -20.96 -36.79
C GLU A 25 15.29 -20.18 -35.66
N PHE A 26 15.95 -19.07 -35.99
CA PHE A 26 16.55 -18.19 -34.95
C PHE A 26 15.50 -17.59 -34.01
N LEU A 27 14.38 -17.09 -34.58
CA LEU A 27 13.30 -16.50 -33.77
C LEU A 27 12.66 -17.52 -32.84
N VAL A 28 12.43 -18.74 -33.34
CA VAL A 28 11.90 -19.86 -32.51
C VAL A 28 12.87 -20.18 -31.37
N ALA A 29 14.15 -20.36 -31.68
CA ALA A 29 15.16 -20.68 -30.67
C ALA A 29 15.31 -19.55 -29.65
N LYS A 30 15.25 -18.30 -30.09
CA LYS A 30 15.26 -17.11 -29.20
C LYS A 30 14.05 -17.10 -28.28
N ALA A 31 12.85 -17.29 -28.82
CA ALA A 31 11.63 -17.34 -28.02
C ALA A 31 11.65 -18.44 -26.94
N GLN A 32 12.22 -19.60 -27.30
CA GLN A 32 12.42 -20.67 -26.32
C GLN A 32 13.42 -20.31 -25.21
N ALA A 33 14.54 -19.68 -25.57
CA ALA A 33 15.53 -19.21 -24.60
C ALA A 33 14.93 -18.15 -23.66
N ASP A 34 14.16 -17.20 -24.20
CA ASP A 34 13.48 -16.17 -23.41
C ASP A 34 12.46 -16.81 -22.46
N LEU A 35 11.68 -17.79 -22.90
CA LEU A 35 10.74 -18.54 -22.09
C LEU A 35 11.45 -19.25 -20.91
N TYR A 36 12.55 -19.94 -21.15
CA TYR A 36 13.32 -20.59 -20.08
C TYR A 36 13.98 -19.59 -19.14
N SER A 37 14.42 -18.44 -19.64
CA SER A 37 14.92 -17.34 -18.82
C SER A 37 13.87 -16.83 -17.84
N VAL A 38 12.65 -16.61 -18.32
CA VAL A 38 11.51 -16.20 -17.46
C VAL A 38 11.20 -17.29 -16.42
N LYS A 39 11.13 -18.55 -16.82
CA LYS A 39 10.93 -19.67 -15.88
C LYS A 39 12.01 -19.71 -14.81
N LEU A 40 13.27 -19.52 -15.18
CA LEU A 40 14.38 -19.47 -14.23
C LEU A 40 14.28 -18.28 -13.27
N GLN A 41 13.85 -17.10 -13.75
CA GLN A 41 13.60 -15.95 -12.88
C GLN A 41 12.48 -16.23 -11.87
N GLN A 42 11.41 -16.89 -12.29
CA GLN A 42 10.28 -17.27 -11.43
C GLN A 42 10.67 -18.29 -10.32
N THR A 43 11.77 -19.02 -10.46
CA THR A 43 12.28 -19.87 -9.38
C THR A 43 12.93 -19.10 -8.23
N LYS A 44 13.19 -17.81 -8.42
CA LYS A 44 13.82 -16.94 -7.41
C LYS A 44 12.80 -15.90 -6.95
N ILE A 45 12.11 -16.21 -5.86
CA ILE A 45 11.17 -15.30 -5.24
C ILE A 45 11.95 -14.27 -4.42
N ARG A 46 11.72 -13.00 -4.68
CA ARG A 46 12.36 -11.87 -3.99
C ARG A 46 11.32 -10.99 -3.34
N ALA A 47 11.67 -10.42 -2.17
CA ALA A 47 10.86 -9.40 -1.54
C ALA A 47 10.72 -8.18 -2.47
N PRO A 48 9.51 -7.67 -2.74
CA PRO A 48 9.28 -6.50 -3.60
C PRO A 48 9.67 -5.19 -2.95
N PHE A 49 9.75 -5.15 -1.62
CA PHE A 49 10.11 -4.00 -0.80
C PHE A 49 10.87 -4.45 0.45
N SER A 50 11.48 -3.50 1.16
CA SER A 50 12.12 -3.73 2.46
C SER A 50 11.07 -3.78 3.56
N GLY A 51 11.19 -4.75 4.48
CA GLY A 51 10.19 -4.92 5.52
C GLY A 51 10.53 -6.04 6.49
N TYR A 52 9.57 -6.33 7.38
CA TYR A 52 9.64 -7.43 8.32
C TYR A 52 8.77 -8.59 7.87
N ILE A 53 9.25 -9.82 8.09
CA ILE A 53 8.45 -11.01 7.88
C ILE A 53 7.47 -11.13 9.05
N GLN A 54 6.18 -11.02 8.77
CA GLN A 54 5.12 -11.21 9.75
C GLN A 54 4.80 -12.68 9.95
N ASN A 55 4.57 -13.39 8.84
CA ASN A 55 4.21 -14.79 8.86
C ASN A 55 5.02 -15.58 7.82
N ARG A 56 5.41 -16.79 8.20
CA ARG A 56 5.98 -17.78 7.31
C ARG A 56 5.01 -18.95 7.24
N PHE A 57 4.44 -19.20 6.07
CA PHE A 57 3.43 -20.23 5.87
C PHE A 57 4.02 -21.60 5.45
N LEU A 58 5.24 -21.59 4.93
CA LEU A 58 5.87 -22.79 4.39
C LEU A 58 7.30 -22.94 4.91
N ASP A 59 7.71 -24.19 5.13
CA ASP A 59 9.07 -24.53 5.53
C ASP A 59 9.96 -24.86 4.33
N SER A 60 11.27 -24.78 4.56
CA SER A 60 12.26 -25.23 3.57
C SER A 60 12.08 -26.70 3.25
N GLY A 61 12.09 -27.05 1.97
CA GLY A 61 11.84 -28.42 1.48
C GLY A 61 10.38 -28.71 1.15
N THR A 62 9.45 -27.80 1.41
CA THR A 62 8.04 -27.97 1.01
C THR A 62 7.89 -27.80 -0.50
N VAL A 63 7.15 -28.71 -1.11
CA VAL A 63 6.77 -28.58 -2.53
C VAL A 63 5.68 -27.53 -2.66
N ILE A 64 5.93 -26.55 -3.52
CA ILE A 64 5.00 -25.42 -3.72
C ILE A 64 4.30 -25.53 -5.07
N SER A 65 3.06 -25.01 -5.09
CA SER A 65 2.27 -24.82 -6.32
C SER A 65 1.99 -23.32 -6.52
N PRO A 66 1.75 -22.89 -7.75
CA PRO A 66 1.35 -21.51 -8.01
C PRO A 66 0.11 -21.11 -7.19
N GLY A 67 0.16 -19.93 -6.57
CA GLY A 67 -0.93 -19.39 -5.75
C GLY A 67 -0.84 -19.71 -4.25
N LEU A 68 0.13 -20.54 -3.79
CA LEU A 68 0.34 -20.74 -2.37
C LEU A 68 1.08 -19.55 -1.73
N PRO A 69 0.58 -19.00 -0.59
CA PRO A 69 1.30 -18.00 0.16
C PRO A 69 2.56 -18.63 0.79
N ILE A 70 3.70 -17.97 0.65
CA ILE A 70 4.99 -18.43 1.20
C ILE A 70 5.35 -17.63 2.44
N LEU A 71 5.33 -16.32 2.31
CA LEU A 71 5.69 -15.35 3.33
C LEU A 71 4.74 -14.16 3.28
N GLU A 72 4.48 -13.57 4.43
CA GLU A 72 3.82 -12.29 4.57
C GLU A 72 4.85 -11.27 5.04
N ILE A 73 4.98 -10.18 4.26
CA ILE A 73 5.96 -9.12 4.52
C ILE A 73 5.20 -7.83 4.78
N ILE A 74 5.55 -7.17 5.88
CA ILE A 74 5.05 -5.83 6.21
C ILE A 74 6.08 -4.80 5.81
N ASP A 75 5.63 -3.76 5.11
CA ASP A 75 6.45 -2.59 4.81
C ASP A 75 6.85 -1.89 6.11
N SER A 76 8.15 -1.69 6.29
CA SER A 76 8.69 -1.02 7.48
C SER A 76 8.89 0.49 7.28
N THR A 77 8.56 1.01 6.11
CA THR A 77 8.83 2.42 5.78
C THR A 77 7.65 3.32 6.12
N VAL A 78 6.43 2.80 6.06
CA VAL A 78 5.21 3.57 6.25
C VAL A 78 4.25 2.83 7.17
N ALA A 79 3.76 3.52 8.19
CA ALA A 79 2.66 3.04 9.01
C ALA A 79 1.43 3.93 8.78
N GLU A 80 0.26 3.31 8.60
CA GLU A 80 -1.00 4.02 8.44
C GLU A 80 -1.94 3.74 9.61
N ALA A 81 -2.60 4.80 10.11
CA ALA A 81 -3.72 4.67 11.02
C ALA A 81 -5.04 4.89 10.26
N HIS A 82 -5.93 3.93 10.38
CA HIS A 82 -7.27 4.00 9.84
C HIS A 82 -8.24 4.38 10.97
N VAL A 83 -8.70 5.62 10.96
CA VAL A 83 -9.52 6.18 12.03
C VAL A 83 -10.93 6.49 11.53
N SER A 84 -11.94 6.00 12.25
CA SER A 84 -13.35 6.32 11.99
C SER A 84 -13.70 7.62 12.70
N VAL A 85 -13.77 8.72 11.95
CA VAL A 85 -14.00 10.07 12.49
C VAL A 85 -15.42 10.50 12.23
N PRO A 86 -16.16 11.03 13.23
CA PRO A 86 -17.48 11.60 13.04
C PRO A 86 -17.50 12.75 12.01
N SER A 87 -18.54 12.81 11.18
CA SER A 87 -18.63 13.79 10.09
C SER A 87 -18.51 15.24 10.55
N TYR A 88 -19.02 15.59 11.72
CA TYR A 88 -18.94 16.94 12.27
C TYR A 88 -17.49 17.35 12.66
N ILE A 89 -16.59 16.37 12.91
CA ILE A 89 -15.18 16.64 13.18
C ILE A 89 -14.40 16.77 11.87
N ILE A 90 -14.78 16.02 10.84
CA ILE A 90 -14.06 16.00 9.56
C ILE A 90 -13.97 17.38 8.93
N GLU A 91 -14.99 18.23 9.10
CA GLU A 91 -14.98 19.60 8.58
C GLU A 91 -13.83 20.45 9.16
N SER A 92 -13.32 20.08 10.34
CA SER A 92 -12.17 20.72 10.98
C SER A 92 -10.83 20.11 10.55
N LEU A 93 -10.83 18.98 9.85
CA LEU A 93 -9.62 18.31 9.41
C LEU A 93 -9.23 18.75 7.99
N VAL A 94 -7.95 18.99 7.78
CA VAL A 94 -7.39 19.40 6.49
C VAL A 94 -6.41 18.34 6.01
N GLU A 95 -6.61 17.85 4.80
CA GLU A 95 -5.66 16.91 4.15
C GLU A 95 -4.29 17.57 4.00
N GLY A 96 -3.25 16.81 4.27
CA GLY A 96 -1.87 17.28 4.27
C GLY A 96 -1.38 17.85 5.61
N ASN A 97 -2.28 18.15 6.55
CA ASN A 97 -1.89 18.60 7.89
C ASN A 97 -1.48 17.43 8.79
N SER A 98 -0.65 17.77 9.77
CA SER A 98 -0.18 16.82 10.78
C SER A 98 -1.06 16.89 12.03
N TYR A 99 -1.39 15.72 12.56
CA TYR A 99 -2.20 15.52 13.76
C TYR A 99 -1.46 14.61 14.73
N ASN A 100 -1.70 14.82 16.02
CA ASN A 100 -1.04 14.06 17.07
C ASN A 100 -1.79 12.77 17.40
N PHE A 101 -1.04 11.68 17.49
CA PHE A 101 -1.53 10.41 17.97
C PHE A 101 -0.81 10.02 19.24
N LEU A 102 -1.57 9.66 20.27
CA LEU A 102 -1.04 9.09 21.49
C LEU A 102 -0.95 7.57 21.33
N PHE A 103 0.25 7.05 21.42
CA PHE A 103 0.56 5.63 21.39
C PHE A 103 1.61 5.32 22.46
N ASP A 104 1.35 4.35 23.33
CA ASP A 104 2.25 3.92 24.40
C ASP A 104 2.83 5.11 25.22
N GLU A 105 1.93 5.99 25.66
CA GLU A 105 2.23 7.24 26.42
C GLU A 105 3.13 8.25 25.67
N LYS A 106 3.37 8.04 24.39
CA LYS A 106 4.16 8.95 23.54
C LYS A 106 3.31 9.52 22.43
N ILE A 107 3.65 10.75 22.03
CA ILE A 107 2.97 11.44 20.96
C ILE A 107 3.75 11.26 19.66
N PHE A 108 3.05 10.79 18.62
CA PHE A 108 3.58 10.63 17.28
C PHE A 108 2.77 11.48 16.31
N PRO A 109 3.43 12.36 15.55
CA PRO A 109 2.75 13.11 14.50
C PRO A 109 2.46 12.20 13.30
N ALA A 110 1.24 12.32 12.75
CA ALA A 110 0.84 11.65 11.52
C ALA A 110 0.15 12.64 10.59
N THR A 111 0.41 12.53 9.30
CA THR A 111 -0.16 13.40 8.29
C THR A 111 -1.46 12.81 7.76
N LEU A 112 -2.54 13.60 7.76
CA LEU A 112 -3.80 13.19 7.13
C LEU A 112 -3.64 13.12 5.62
N LYS A 113 -3.69 11.91 5.06
CA LYS A 113 -3.55 11.68 3.62
C LYS A 113 -4.87 11.87 2.89
N ARG A 114 -5.92 11.31 3.43
CA ARG A 114 -7.27 11.36 2.83
C ARG A 114 -8.34 10.94 3.82
N PHE A 115 -9.56 11.31 3.53
CA PHE A 115 -10.76 10.75 4.16
C PHE A 115 -11.80 10.36 3.10
N THR A 116 -12.66 9.40 3.43
CA THR A 116 -13.74 9.00 2.52
C THR A 116 -14.81 10.08 2.45
N LYS A 117 -15.29 10.40 1.23
CA LYS A 117 -16.35 11.40 1.04
C LYS A 117 -17.73 10.90 1.47
N MET A 118 -17.91 9.59 1.53
CA MET A 118 -19.18 8.96 1.94
C MET A 118 -19.02 8.30 3.30
N SER A 119 -20.03 8.46 4.16
CA SER A 119 -20.11 7.71 5.40
C SER A 119 -20.43 6.23 5.13
N ASN A 120 -19.97 5.34 6.00
CA ASN A 120 -20.37 3.93 5.95
C ASN A 120 -21.87 3.81 6.24
N GLN A 121 -22.54 2.83 5.57
CA GLN A 121 -23.97 2.58 5.79
C GLN A 121 -24.25 2.36 7.29
N GLY A 122 -25.13 3.20 7.84
CA GLY A 122 -25.57 3.13 9.24
C GLY A 122 -24.71 3.86 10.27
N SER A 123 -23.68 4.61 9.85
CA SER A 123 -22.83 5.41 10.74
C SER A 123 -22.51 6.74 10.09
N ASP A 124 -22.60 7.84 10.85
CA ASP A 124 -22.19 9.18 10.40
C ASP A 124 -20.66 9.38 10.53
N ASN A 125 -19.90 8.31 10.50
CA ASN A 125 -18.44 8.34 10.57
C ASN A 125 -17.82 8.17 9.19
N ARG A 126 -16.72 8.86 8.95
CA ARG A 126 -15.91 8.72 7.75
C ARG A 126 -14.55 8.13 8.08
N LEU A 127 -14.11 7.20 7.25
CA LEU A 127 -12.77 6.62 7.38
C LEU A 127 -11.73 7.67 6.96
N SER A 128 -10.84 8.01 7.87
CA SER A 128 -9.70 8.90 7.66
C SER A 128 -8.41 8.11 7.76
N ILE A 129 -7.47 8.34 6.84
CA ILE A 129 -6.20 7.63 6.76
C ILE A 129 -5.09 8.63 7.06
N PHE A 130 -4.33 8.32 8.10
CA PHE A 130 -3.17 9.09 8.55
C PHE A 130 -1.90 8.28 8.34
N GLU A 131 -0.87 8.90 7.85
CA GLU A 131 0.43 8.30 7.61
C GLU A 131 1.44 8.81 8.62
N PHE A 132 2.14 7.88 9.27
CA PHE A 132 3.26 8.18 10.17
C PHE A 132 4.58 8.16 9.40
N ASN A 133 5.47 9.08 9.72
CA ASN A 133 6.84 9.09 9.20
C ASN A 133 7.79 8.16 10.00
N THR A 134 7.25 7.38 10.93
CA THR A 134 7.98 6.47 11.81
C THR A 134 7.28 5.13 11.81
N PHE A 135 8.08 4.06 11.85
CA PHE A 135 7.52 2.72 11.96
C PHE A 135 6.78 2.55 13.30
N ILE A 136 5.56 2.11 13.22
CA ILE A 136 4.72 1.71 14.35
C ILE A 136 4.30 0.27 14.10
N ASN A 137 4.36 -0.58 15.13
CA ASN A 137 3.99 -1.98 15.00
C ASN A 137 2.53 -2.12 14.54
N PRO A 138 2.27 -2.87 13.47
CA PRO A 138 0.91 -3.14 13.01
C PRO A 138 0.06 -3.80 14.10
N GLY A 139 -1.23 -3.46 14.14
CA GLY A 139 -2.16 -3.96 15.18
C GLY A 139 -2.11 -3.20 16.49
N SER A 140 -1.27 -2.18 16.61
CA SER A 140 -1.23 -1.29 17.76
C SER A 140 -2.45 -0.38 17.80
N ILE A 141 -2.88 -0.01 19.03
CA ILE A 141 -3.97 0.95 19.23
C ILE A 141 -3.36 2.32 19.49
N ALA A 142 -3.75 3.30 18.70
CA ALA A 142 -3.37 4.69 18.87
C ALA A 142 -4.61 5.59 18.97
N TYR A 143 -4.50 6.68 19.73
CA TYR A 143 -5.59 7.62 19.97
C TYR A 143 -5.29 8.93 19.26
N LEU A 144 -6.14 9.31 18.30
CA LEU A 144 -6.08 10.61 17.64
C LEU A 144 -6.44 11.70 18.66
N GLN A 145 -5.54 12.67 18.84
CA GLN A 145 -5.77 13.84 19.69
C GLN A 145 -6.21 15.00 18.80
N LEU A 146 -7.37 15.56 19.09
CA LEU A 146 -7.92 16.72 18.40
C LEU A 146 -8.25 17.80 19.43
N ASP A 147 -7.67 18.96 19.25
CA ASP A 147 -8.03 20.14 20.05
C ASP A 147 -9.32 20.72 19.50
N GLN A 148 -10.40 20.63 20.26
CA GLN A 148 -11.65 21.30 19.95
C GLN A 148 -11.72 22.61 20.75
N GLU A 149 -11.60 23.73 20.07
CA GLU A 149 -12.04 25.01 20.64
C GLU A 149 -13.56 25.00 20.75
N LYS A 150 -14.06 24.63 21.92
CA LYS A 150 -15.48 24.77 22.23
C LYS A 150 -15.77 26.24 22.51
N SER A 151 -16.16 26.99 21.48
CA SER A 151 -16.70 28.34 21.66
C SER A 151 -18.01 28.23 22.46
N THR A 152 -17.91 28.23 23.77
CA THR A 152 -19.07 28.35 24.66
C THR A 152 -19.48 29.81 24.69
N ARG A 153 -20.41 30.18 23.81
CA ARG A 153 -21.20 31.39 24.04
C ARG A 153 -22.12 31.13 25.24
N GLY A 154 -21.60 31.35 26.43
CA GLY A 154 -22.36 31.28 27.67
C GLY A 154 -22.52 32.68 28.25
N ALA A 155 -23.69 32.98 28.76
CA ALA A 155 -23.90 34.15 29.60
C ALA A 155 -23.73 33.74 31.06
N TRP A 156 -22.99 34.52 31.84
CA TRP A 156 -22.94 34.38 33.29
C TRP A 156 -24.28 34.82 33.87
N VAL A 157 -25.03 33.88 34.43
CA VAL A 157 -26.29 34.14 35.08
C VAL A 157 -26.09 33.93 36.59
N PRO A 158 -26.36 34.91 37.43
CA PRO A 158 -26.28 34.72 38.89
C PRO A 158 -27.19 33.59 39.33
N LEU A 159 -26.72 32.75 40.24
CA LEU A 159 -27.47 31.57 40.73
C LEU A 159 -28.88 31.95 41.26
N LYS A 160 -29.03 33.15 41.78
CA LYS A 160 -30.30 33.69 42.29
C LYS A 160 -31.37 33.95 41.21
N SER A 161 -30.97 33.98 39.93
CA SER A 161 -31.90 34.15 38.81
C SER A 161 -32.46 32.84 38.24
N LEU A 162 -31.98 31.69 38.77
CA LEU A 162 -32.56 30.40 38.43
C LEU A 162 -33.74 30.12 39.38
N SER A 163 -34.95 30.46 38.96
CA SER A 163 -36.16 30.03 39.68
C SER A 163 -36.47 28.57 39.33
N GLN A 164 -36.68 27.74 40.32
CA GLN A 164 -37.28 26.42 40.10
C GLN A 164 -38.72 26.63 39.65
N GLY A 165 -39.01 26.25 38.40
CA GLY A 165 -40.40 26.17 37.94
C GLY A 165 -41.11 25.06 38.74
N THR A 166 -42.00 25.41 39.60
CA THR A 166 -43.00 24.52 40.20
C THR A 166 -44.00 24.14 39.10
N GLN A 167 -44.12 22.85 38.83
CA GLN A 167 -45.28 22.27 38.14
C GLN A 167 -46.48 22.27 39.04
#